data_8ffd992d0317149b75ca91b87588b540
#
_entry.id   8ffd992d0317149b75ca91b87588b540
#
_cell.length_a   1.000
_cell.length_b   1.000
_cell.length_c   1.000
_cell.angle_alpha   90.00
_cell.angle_beta   90.00
_cell.angle_gamma   90.00
#
_symmetry.space_group_name_H-M   'P 1'
#
loop_
_entity.id
_entity.type
_entity.pdbx_description
1 polymer ?
#
loop_
_entity_poly.entity_id
_entity_poly.type
_entity_poly.pdbx_seq_one_letter_code
_entity_poly.pdbx_strand_id
1 'polypeptide(L)'
;MRDLAAGLLALNLLTLIWGTTFVVVKGAVGEMAPSLLVLLRFLVASAFFLPYASQAVGLLYTSASRSAFITALNVVLVPLLLSLAGRRVRGVWLAAFLAFLGVGLLSYDPQQPPLNVGDLWTLLTALTYALYIVRLEVHAKAYPSLPLTAVQVLGTALLALPWALGEGVRLEGVPWGAVLYLGVVATALTTWLQTWGQRRVPAPQAAILYTLEPVWATLFAYLLLGERLGLTGLLGALLVVLATSLAIRRSPA
;
A
#
# COMPACT_ATOMS: atom_id res chain seq x y z
N MET A 1 25.88 -2.79 -4.46
CA MET A 1 25.03 -3.97 -4.71
C MET A 1 24.40 -4.53 -3.44
N ARG A 2 25.13 -4.80 -2.33
CA ARG A 2 24.54 -5.33 -1.07
C ARG A 2 23.47 -4.43 -0.48
N ASP A 3 23.64 -3.10 -0.47
CA ASP A 3 22.66 -2.15 0.06
C ASP A 3 21.36 -2.09 -0.75
N LEU A 4 21.46 -2.17 -2.08
CA LEU A 4 20.27 -2.24 -2.95
C LEU A 4 19.51 -3.55 -2.73
N ALA A 5 20.21 -4.68 -2.69
CA ALA A 5 19.58 -5.99 -2.42
C ALA A 5 18.87 -6.01 -1.07
N ALA A 6 19.48 -5.46 -0.02
CA ALA A 6 18.85 -5.34 1.29
C ALA A 6 17.58 -4.44 1.25
N GLY A 7 17.64 -3.33 0.51
CA GLY A 7 16.47 -2.48 0.30
C GLY A 7 15.33 -3.20 -0.43
N LEU A 8 15.65 -3.94 -1.50
CA LEU A 8 14.68 -4.74 -2.25
C LEU A 8 14.04 -5.83 -1.39
N LEU A 9 14.82 -6.52 -0.55
CA LEU A 9 14.30 -7.52 0.40
C LEU A 9 13.36 -6.89 1.43
N ALA A 10 13.72 -5.73 1.98
CA ALA A 10 12.86 -5.02 2.93
C ALA A 10 11.53 -4.61 2.31
N LEU A 11 11.54 -4.09 1.07
CA LEU A 11 10.32 -3.72 0.35
C LEU A 11 9.48 -4.95 -0.04
N ASN A 12 10.10 -6.08 -0.37
CA ASN A 12 9.37 -7.31 -0.63
C ASN A 12 8.71 -7.85 0.65
N LEU A 13 9.41 -7.84 1.78
CA LEU A 13 8.86 -8.27 3.06
C LEU A 13 7.66 -7.40 3.48
N LEU A 14 7.74 -6.08 3.28
CA LEU A 14 6.60 -5.22 3.59
C LEU A 14 5.39 -5.51 2.71
N THR A 15 5.56 -5.77 1.39
CA THR A 15 4.42 -6.11 0.51
C THR A 15 3.77 -7.44 0.88
N LEU A 16 4.56 -8.41 1.34
CA LEU A 16 4.05 -9.66 1.88
C LEU A 16 3.14 -9.41 3.11
N ILE A 17 3.57 -8.55 4.04
CA ILE A 17 2.76 -8.17 5.20
C ILE A 17 1.51 -7.40 4.75
N TRP A 18 1.63 -6.45 3.83
CA TRP A 18 0.50 -5.68 3.31
C TRP A 18 -0.53 -6.54 2.59
N GLY A 19 -0.11 -7.61 1.91
CA GLY A 19 -1.03 -8.57 1.29
C GLY A 19 -2.08 -9.14 2.25
N THR A 20 -1.81 -9.19 3.55
CA THR A 20 -2.78 -9.61 4.57
C THR A 20 -3.70 -8.48 5.04
N THR A 21 -3.29 -7.22 4.87
CA THR A 21 -3.98 -6.09 5.52
C THR A 21 -5.35 -5.79 4.96
N PHE A 22 -5.58 -6.01 3.66
CA PHE A 22 -6.90 -5.77 3.05
C PHE A 22 -8.00 -6.61 3.70
N VAL A 23 -7.71 -7.89 3.94
CA VAL A 23 -8.65 -8.80 4.60
C VAL A 23 -8.90 -8.36 6.04
N VAL A 24 -7.83 -8.03 6.79
CA VAL A 24 -7.94 -7.62 8.19
C VAL A 24 -8.66 -6.28 8.34
N VAL A 25 -8.34 -5.30 7.48
CA VAL A 25 -9.04 -3.98 7.49
C VAL A 25 -10.50 -4.14 7.11
N LYS A 26 -10.81 -4.93 6.07
CA LYS A 26 -12.21 -5.16 5.64
C LYS A 26 -13.05 -5.78 6.75
N GLY A 27 -12.51 -6.74 7.50
CA GLY A 27 -13.16 -7.30 8.68
C GLY A 27 -13.36 -6.25 9.78
N ALA A 28 -12.30 -5.52 10.12
CA ALA A 28 -12.34 -4.54 11.21
C ALA A 28 -13.31 -3.38 10.97
N VAL A 29 -13.42 -2.85 9.74
CA VAL A 29 -14.39 -1.77 9.42
C VAL A 29 -15.84 -2.25 9.42
N GLY A 30 -16.09 -3.55 9.41
CA GLY A 30 -17.42 -4.13 9.64
C GLY A 30 -17.83 -4.12 11.12
N GLU A 31 -16.87 -4.04 12.05
CA GLU A 31 -17.08 -4.14 13.49
C GLU A 31 -16.93 -2.80 14.23
N MET A 32 -16.24 -1.83 13.63
CA MET A 32 -15.93 -0.55 14.24
C MET A 32 -15.88 0.60 13.24
N ALA A 33 -16.06 1.85 13.73
CA ALA A 33 -15.97 3.04 12.90
C ALA A 33 -14.58 3.17 12.22
N PRO A 34 -14.50 3.52 10.92
CA PRO A 34 -13.23 3.69 10.21
C PRO A 34 -12.26 4.65 10.88
N SER A 35 -12.76 5.76 11.44
CA SER A 35 -11.96 6.74 12.18
C SER A 35 -11.30 6.13 13.41
N LEU A 36 -12.05 5.32 14.16
CA LEU A 36 -11.53 4.64 15.34
C LEU A 36 -10.50 3.58 14.97
N LEU A 37 -10.73 2.80 13.89
CA LEU A 37 -9.73 1.87 13.36
C LEU A 37 -8.44 2.60 12.97
N VAL A 38 -8.56 3.71 12.23
CA VAL A 38 -7.42 4.55 11.84
C VAL A 38 -6.73 5.13 13.07
N LEU A 39 -7.46 5.69 14.02
CA LEU A 39 -6.89 6.22 15.25
C LEU A 39 -6.12 5.14 16.03
N LEU A 40 -6.74 4.01 16.37
CA LEU A 40 -6.11 2.95 17.17
C LEU A 40 -4.93 2.31 16.43
N ARG A 41 -5.07 2.03 15.13
CA ARG A 41 -4.00 1.55 14.29
C ARG A 41 -2.80 2.51 14.32
N PHE A 42 -3.03 3.81 14.33
CA PHE A 42 -2.02 4.86 14.26
C PHE A 42 -1.61 5.47 15.60
N LEU A 43 -2.35 5.35 16.68
CA LEU A 43 -1.78 5.48 18.02
C LEU A 43 -0.66 4.46 18.25
N VAL A 44 -0.78 3.31 17.59
CA VAL A 44 0.28 2.31 17.55
C VAL A 44 1.30 2.60 16.42
N ALA A 45 0.95 3.37 15.38
CA ALA A 45 1.82 3.67 14.23
C ALA A 45 1.41 4.91 13.40
N SER A 46 1.81 6.14 13.65
CA SER A 46 1.40 7.34 12.89
C SER A 46 2.33 7.80 11.76
N ALA A 47 1.85 8.08 10.56
CA ALA A 47 2.30 9.06 9.55
C ALA A 47 1.67 9.04 8.17
N PHE A 48 0.54 8.46 7.95
CA PHE A 48 -0.12 8.47 6.62
C PHE A 48 -1.61 8.72 6.74
N PHE A 49 -1.97 9.85 7.34
CA PHE A 49 -3.39 10.10 7.59
C PHE A 49 -4.22 10.03 6.31
N LEU A 50 -3.89 10.82 5.30
CA LEU A 50 -4.78 10.95 4.14
C LEU A 50 -4.90 9.67 3.28
N PRO A 51 -3.82 8.99 2.88
CA PRO A 51 -3.94 7.71 2.17
C PRO A 51 -4.69 6.65 2.97
N TYR A 52 -4.44 6.53 4.26
CA TYR A 52 -5.11 5.51 5.08
C TYR A 52 -6.55 5.86 5.43
N ALA A 53 -6.84 7.13 5.69
CA ALA A 53 -8.21 7.60 5.92
C ALA A 53 -9.07 7.37 4.66
N SER A 54 -8.59 7.80 3.49
CA SER A 54 -9.31 7.59 2.23
C SER A 54 -9.46 6.11 1.87
N GLN A 55 -8.45 5.26 2.15
CA GLN A 55 -8.55 3.82 1.97
C GLN A 55 -9.58 3.19 2.91
N ALA A 56 -9.57 3.55 4.19
CA ALA A 56 -10.52 3.01 5.17
C ALA A 56 -11.96 3.38 4.81
N VAL A 57 -12.23 4.63 4.43
CA VAL A 57 -13.53 5.07 3.94
C VAL A 57 -13.89 4.38 2.62
N GLY A 58 -12.94 4.28 1.68
CA GLY A 58 -13.15 3.61 0.40
C GLY A 58 -13.60 2.15 0.58
N LEU A 59 -12.98 1.41 1.48
CA LEU A 59 -13.29 0.00 1.76
C LEU A 59 -14.68 -0.24 2.38
N LEU A 60 -15.37 0.80 2.87
CA LEU A 60 -16.79 0.67 3.25
C LEU A 60 -17.68 0.41 2.02
N TYR A 61 -17.32 0.99 0.87
CA TYR A 61 -18.17 1.07 -0.32
C TYR A 61 -17.66 0.26 -1.51
N THR A 62 -16.40 -0.18 -1.50
CA THR A 62 -15.79 -0.99 -2.58
C THR A 62 -15.19 -2.30 -2.07
N SER A 63 -14.92 -3.23 -2.99
CA SER A 63 -14.28 -4.52 -2.64
C SER A 63 -12.79 -4.34 -2.37
N ALA A 64 -12.21 -5.25 -1.57
CA ALA A 64 -10.78 -5.27 -1.28
C ALA A 64 -9.94 -5.40 -2.56
N SER A 65 -10.33 -6.29 -3.48
CA SER A 65 -9.64 -6.51 -4.76
C SER A 65 -9.64 -5.26 -5.64
N ARG A 66 -10.80 -4.58 -5.72
CA ARG A 66 -10.96 -3.35 -6.50
C ARG A 66 -10.16 -2.19 -5.88
N SER A 67 -10.20 -2.06 -4.57
CA SER A 67 -9.38 -1.07 -3.85
C SER A 67 -7.89 -1.32 -4.08
N ALA A 68 -7.42 -2.57 -4.01
CA ALA A 68 -6.04 -2.92 -4.29
C ALA A 68 -5.63 -2.56 -5.74
N PHE A 69 -6.50 -2.82 -6.72
CA PHE A 69 -6.25 -2.44 -8.13
C PHE A 69 -6.15 -0.93 -8.31
N ILE A 70 -7.11 -0.16 -7.76
CA ILE A 70 -7.11 1.31 -7.89
C ILE A 70 -5.89 1.90 -7.17
N THR A 71 -5.55 1.40 -5.98
CA THR A 71 -4.35 1.85 -5.26
C THR A 71 -3.06 1.56 -6.04
N ALA A 72 -2.99 0.45 -6.78
CA ALA A 72 -1.84 0.11 -7.61
C ALA A 72 -1.60 1.09 -8.78
N LEU A 73 -2.53 2.01 -9.08
CA LEU A 73 -2.28 3.14 -10.00
C LEU A 73 -1.04 3.95 -9.59
N ASN A 74 -0.62 3.89 -8.33
CA ASN A 74 0.62 4.55 -7.87
C ASN A 74 1.84 4.13 -8.70
N VAL A 75 1.87 2.94 -9.30
CA VAL A 75 2.95 2.44 -10.16
C VAL A 75 3.13 3.29 -11.43
N VAL A 76 2.04 3.88 -11.93
CA VAL A 76 2.06 4.80 -13.08
C VAL A 76 2.16 6.25 -12.61
N LEU A 77 1.48 6.59 -11.51
CA LEU A 77 1.46 7.95 -10.96
C LEU A 77 2.84 8.39 -10.45
N VAL A 78 3.62 7.52 -9.82
CA VAL A 78 4.96 7.86 -9.31
C VAL A 78 5.91 8.30 -10.43
N PRO A 79 6.16 7.51 -11.50
CA PRO A 79 6.99 7.97 -12.58
C PRO A 79 6.42 9.19 -13.33
N LEU A 80 5.09 9.34 -13.39
CA LEU A 80 4.43 10.52 -13.97
C LEU A 80 4.75 11.77 -13.15
N LEU A 81 4.54 11.74 -11.83
CA LEU A 81 4.84 12.86 -10.93
C LEU A 81 6.31 13.28 -11.00
N LEU A 82 7.23 12.31 -11.05
CA LEU A 82 8.65 12.59 -11.20
C LEU A 82 8.98 13.22 -12.54
N SER A 83 8.35 12.76 -13.63
CA SER A 83 8.53 13.33 -14.97
C SER A 83 8.01 14.76 -15.04
N LEU A 84 6.86 15.05 -14.44
CA LEU A 84 6.30 16.42 -14.32
C LEU A 84 7.20 17.33 -13.47
N ALA A 85 7.90 16.77 -12.49
CA ALA A 85 8.90 17.49 -11.69
C ALA A 85 10.28 17.64 -12.42
N GLY A 86 10.36 17.30 -13.71
CA GLY A 86 11.58 17.44 -14.52
C GLY A 86 12.63 16.34 -14.33
N ARG A 87 12.35 15.29 -13.53
CA ARG A 87 13.26 14.15 -13.40
C ARG A 87 13.14 13.21 -14.60
N ARG A 88 14.26 12.86 -15.20
CA ARG A 88 14.30 11.88 -16.30
C ARG A 88 14.08 10.47 -15.77
N VAL A 89 12.87 9.96 -15.94
CA VAL A 89 12.47 8.59 -15.54
C VAL A 89 12.57 7.68 -16.78
N ARG A 90 13.75 7.08 -17.00
CA ARG A 90 13.98 6.20 -18.15
C ARG A 90 13.92 4.73 -17.74
N GLY A 91 13.39 3.89 -18.61
CA GLY A 91 13.43 2.42 -18.49
C GLY A 91 12.42 1.79 -17.52
N VAL A 92 11.62 2.58 -16.78
CA VAL A 92 10.61 2.04 -15.85
C VAL A 92 9.20 1.96 -16.45
N TRP A 93 8.91 2.70 -17.53
CA TRP A 93 7.56 2.79 -18.10
C TRP A 93 7.00 1.44 -18.56
N LEU A 94 7.84 0.62 -19.22
CA LEU A 94 7.42 -0.72 -19.63
C LEU A 94 7.09 -1.60 -18.41
N ALA A 95 7.94 -1.56 -17.39
CA ALA A 95 7.68 -2.31 -16.15
C ALA A 95 6.44 -1.79 -15.43
N ALA A 96 6.25 -0.47 -15.34
CA ALA A 96 5.05 0.13 -14.77
C ALA A 96 3.77 -0.27 -15.53
N PHE A 97 3.82 -0.26 -16.84
CA PHE A 97 2.70 -0.70 -17.69
C PHE A 97 2.36 -2.18 -17.50
N LEU A 98 3.38 -3.05 -17.52
CA LEU A 98 3.19 -4.49 -17.29
C LEU A 98 2.65 -4.77 -15.88
N ALA A 99 3.17 -4.07 -14.86
CA ALA A 99 2.69 -4.19 -13.49
C ALA A 99 1.21 -3.76 -13.39
N PHE A 100 0.84 -2.65 -13.99
CA PHE A 100 -0.53 -2.15 -14.00
C PHE A 100 -1.49 -3.12 -14.69
N LEU A 101 -1.13 -3.63 -15.87
CA LEU A 101 -1.90 -4.66 -16.56
C LEU A 101 -2.02 -5.94 -15.71
N GLY A 102 -0.92 -6.36 -15.09
CA GLY A 102 -0.89 -7.54 -14.25
C GLY A 102 -1.83 -7.42 -13.05
N VAL A 103 -1.81 -6.28 -12.35
CA VAL A 103 -2.77 -6.02 -11.24
C VAL A 103 -4.20 -5.95 -11.76
N GLY A 104 -4.42 -5.36 -12.95
CA GLY A 104 -5.74 -5.32 -13.59
C GLY A 104 -6.32 -6.71 -13.85
N LEU A 105 -5.51 -7.63 -14.39
CA LEU A 105 -5.91 -9.01 -14.61
C LEU A 105 -6.12 -9.78 -13.30
N LEU A 106 -5.31 -9.51 -12.29
CA LEU A 106 -5.37 -10.14 -10.97
C LEU A 106 -6.63 -9.75 -10.21
N SER A 107 -7.06 -8.49 -10.36
CA SER A 107 -8.24 -7.90 -9.71
C SER A 107 -9.49 -7.95 -10.58
N TYR A 108 -9.42 -8.59 -11.76
CA TYR A 108 -10.54 -8.65 -12.70
C TYR A 108 -11.66 -9.51 -12.15
N ASP A 109 -12.84 -8.89 -12.00
CA ASP A 109 -14.09 -9.54 -11.64
C ASP A 109 -15.21 -9.04 -12.56
N PRO A 110 -15.76 -9.90 -13.44
CA PRO A 110 -16.80 -9.51 -14.38
C PRO A 110 -18.14 -9.17 -13.71
N GLN A 111 -18.32 -9.54 -12.43
CA GLN A 111 -19.53 -9.25 -11.66
C GLN A 111 -19.42 -7.98 -10.82
N GLN A 112 -18.33 -7.22 -10.95
CA GLN A 112 -18.17 -6.00 -10.15
C GLN A 112 -19.22 -4.95 -10.53
N PRO A 113 -19.81 -4.28 -9.50
CA PRO A 113 -20.78 -3.20 -9.73
C PRO A 113 -20.12 -2.01 -10.47
N PRO A 114 -20.89 -1.09 -11.06
CA PRO A 114 -20.39 0.15 -11.62
C PRO A 114 -19.52 0.93 -10.66
N LEU A 115 -18.78 1.93 -11.16
CA LEU A 115 -17.98 2.84 -10.34
C LEU A 115 -18.84 3.48 -9.24
N ASN A 116 -18.30 3.52 -8.03
CA ASN A 116 -19.00 4.03 -6.86
C ASN A 116 -18.14 5.03 -6.07
N VAL A 117 -18.72 5.62 -5.02
CA VAL A 117 -18.01 6.59 -4.17
C VAL A 117 -16.76 6.01 -3.49
N GLY A 118 -16.75 4.72 -3.19
CA GLY A 118 -15.58 4.05 -2.61
C GLY A 118 -14.38 4.01 -3.57
N ASP A 119 -14.66 3.92 -4.88
CA ASP A 119 -13.62 3.96 -5.91
C ASP A 119 -12.96 5.34 -5.98
N LEU A 120 -13.75 6.42 -5.80
CA LEU A 120 -13.22 7.79 -5.75
C LEU A 120 -12.33 8.01 -4.51
N TRP A 121 -12.74 7.51 -3.35
CA TRP A 121 -11.92 7.53 -2.15
C TRP A 121 -10.62 6.74 -2.33
N THR A 122 -10.69 5.60 -2.99
CA THR A 122 -9.50 4.77 -3.28
C THR A 122 -8.59 5.43 -4.33
N LEU A 123 -9.15 6.17 -5.29
CA LEU A 123 -8.36 6.95 -6.24
C LEU A 123 -7.59 8.08 -5.53
N LEU A 124 -8.23 8.75 -4.56
CA LEU A 124 -7.56 9.72 -3.69
C LEU A 124 -6.42 9.05 -2.91
N THR A 125 -6.62 7.81 -2.43
CA THR A 125 -5.56 6.99 -1.81
C THR A 125 -4.39 6.80 -2.76
N ALA A 126 -4.64 6.37 -4.00
CA ALA A 126 -3.59 6.12 -5.00
C ALA A 126 -2.76 7.38 -5.29
N LEU A 127 -3.42 8.53 -5.43
CA LEU A 127 -2.75 9.81 -5.71
C LEU A 127 -1.90 10.28 -4.53
N THR A 128 -2.49 10.30 -3.33
CA THR A 128 -1.81 10.75 -2.12
C THR A 128 -0.67 9.81 -1.71
N TYR A 129 -0.85 8.51 -1.95
CA TYR A 129 0.20 7.52 -1.71
C TYR A 129 1.34 7.63 -2.73
N ALA A 130 1.06 7.92 -4.00
CA ALA A 130 2.10 8.19 -5.00
C ALA A 130 2.94 9.42 -4.63
N LEU A 131 2.30 10.51 -4.20
CA LEU A 131 2.99 11.70 -3.69
C LEU A 131 3.87 11.37 -2.48
N TYR A 132 3.35 10.55 -1.57
CA TYR A 132 4.10 10.09 -0.42
C TYR A 132 5.35 9.28 -0.84
N ILE A 133 5.23 8.30 -1.74
CA ILE A 133 6.36 7.50 -2.23
C ILE A 133 7.48 8.40 -2.78
N VAL A 134 7.12 9.41 -3.58
CA VAL A 134 8.05 10.39 -4.14
C VAL A 134 8.73 11.21 -3.03
N ARG A 135 7.98 11.70 -2.05
CA ARG A 135 8.50 12.48 -0.92
C ARG A 135 9.36 11.65 0.00
N LEU A 136 8.97 10.41 0.25
CA LEU A 136 9.72 9.51 1.12
C LEU A 136 11.12 9.23 0.58
N GLU A 137 11.31 9.08 -0.73
CA GLU A 137 12.65 8.90 -1.32
C GLU A 137 13.61 10.02 -0.90
N VAL A 138 13.15 11.26 -0.90
CA VAL A 138 13.95 12.44 -0.51
C VAL A 138 14.25 12.43 0.99
N HIS A 139 13.20 12.29 1.81
CA HIS A 139 13.33 12.38 3.26
C HIS A 139 14.06 11.16 3.87
N ALA A 140 13.86 9.96 3.32
CA ALA A 140 14.54 8.77 3.78
C ALA A 140 16.06 8.82 3.56
N LYS A 141 16.54 9.58 2.56
CA LYS A 141 17.96 9.83 2.36
C LYS A 141 18.52 10.88 3.32
N ALA A 142 17.70 11.87 3.70
CA ALA A 142 18.10 12.99 4.54
C ALA A 142 18.08 12.67 6.03
N TYR A 143 17.21 11.76 6.49
CA TYR A 143 17.00 11.50 7.91
C TYR A 143 17.17 10.01 8.26
N PRO A 144 17.56 9.68 9.51
CA PRO A 144 17.60 8.29 9.99
C PRO A 144 16.21 7.65 9.93
N SER A 145 16.15 6.37 9.55
CA SER A 145 14.86 5.70 9.27
C SER A 145 13.96 5.60 10.50
N LEU A 146 14.52 5.32 11.70
CA LEU A 146 13.70 5.14 12.89
C LEU A 146 13.04 6.44 13.40
N PRO A 147 13.76 7.57 13.59
CA PRO A 147 13.13 8.85 13.93
C PRO A 147 12.14 9.32 12.85
N LEU A 148 12.48 9.16 11.57
CA LEU A 148 11.58 9.53 10.49
C LEU A 148 10.29 8.69 10.54
N THR A 149 10.40 7.38 10.79
CA THR A 149 9.23 6.51 11.00
C THR A 149 8.40 6.98 12.20
N ALA A 150 9.04 7.26 13.33
CA ALA A 150 8.33 7.71 14.53
C ALA A 150 7.52 9.01 14.30
N VAL A 151 8.13 10.01 13.64
CA VAL A 151 7.43 11.26 13.26
C VAL A 151 6.26 10.98 12.32
N GLN A 152 6.50 10.16 11.32
CA GLN A 152 5.46 9.70 10.42
C GLN A 152 4.34 9.04 11.22
N VAL A 153 4.64 8.13 12.12
CA VAL A 153 3.74 7.34 12.93
C VAL A 153 2.98 8.26 13.91
N LEU A 154 3.54 9.15 14.67
CA LEU A 154 2.84 10.06 15.59
C LEU A 154 1.97 11.11 14.87
N GLY A 155 2.43 11.70 13.77
CA GLY A 155 1.68 12.73 13.03
C GLY A 155 0.31 12.24 12.55
N THR A 156 0.21 10.99 12.03
CA THR A 156 -1.08 10.46 11.58
C THR A 156 -2.04 10.18 12.75
N ALA A 157 -1.56 9.67 13.92
CA ALA A 157 -2.42 9.50 15.08
C ALA A 157 -2.98 10.85 15.54
N LEU A 158 -2.14 11.89 15.58
CA LEU A 158 -2.58 13.24 15.94
C LEU A 158 -3.63 13.80 14.97
N LEU A 159 -3.48 13.53 13.67
CA LEU A 159 -4.44 13.94 12.65
C LEU A 159 -5.72 13.10 12.67
N ALA A 160 -5.63 11.82 13.04
CA ALA A 160 -6.79 10.93 13.16
C ALA A 160 -7.64 11.21 14.42
N LEU A 161 -7.03 11.78 15.47
CA LEU A 161 -7.67 12.00 16.75
C LEU A 161 -8.92 12.89 16.66
N PRO A 162 -8.90 14.10 16.05
CA PRO A 162 -10.10 14.93 15.94
C PRO A 162 -11.19 14.26 15.10
N TRP A 163 -10.86 13.49 14.07
CA TRP A 163 -11.84 12.74 13.30
C TRP A 163 -12.52 11.66 14.16
N ALA A 164 -11.74 10.85 14.89
CA ALA A 164 -12.30 9.82 15.77
C ALA A 164 -13.13 10.40 16.90
N LEU A 165 -12.70 11.53 17.49
CA LEU A 165 -13.50 12.23 18.52
C LEU A 165 -14.83 12.74 17.96
N GLY A 166 -14.84 13.24 16.70
CA GLY A 166 -16.05 13.71 16.02
C GLY A 166 -17.07 12.59 15.72
N GLU A 167 -16.60 11.36 15.43
CA GLU A 167 -17.49 10.19 15.23
C GLU A 167 -17.92 9.52 16.55
N GLY A 168 -17.30 9.86 17.66
CA GLY A 168 -17.53 9.25 18.98
C GLY A 168 -16.74 7.97 19.21
N VAL A 169 -15.87 7.99 20.21
CA VAL A 169 -15.02 6.85 20.58
C VAL A 169 -15.82 5.83 21.37
N ARG A 170 -16.03 4.64 20.79
CA ARG A 170 -16.62 3.49 21.46
C ARG A 170 -15.62 2.35 21.47
N LEU A 171 -15.16 1.93 22.64
CA LEU A 171 -14.18 0.86 22.82
C LEU A 171 -14.79 -0.52 23.03
N GLU A 172 -16.13 -0.60 23.14
CA GLU A 172 -16.84 -1.86 23.24
C GLU A 172 -16.84 -2.57 21.88
N GLY A 173 -16.57 -3.86 21.86
CA GLY A 173 -16.51 -4.68 20.64
C GLY A 173 -15.28 -4.44 19.75
N VAL A 174 -14.28 -3.70 20.21
CA VAL A 174 -13.04 -3.47 19.43
C VAL A 174 -12.29 -4.79 19.24
N PRO A 175 -12.00 -5.19 17.97
CA PRO A 175 -11.21 -6.39 17.69
C PRO A 175 -9.72 -6.13 17.97
N TRP A 176 -9.34 -6.12 19.27
CA TRP A 176 -8.00 -5.74 19.71
C TRP A 176 -6.87 -6.52 19.03
N GLY A 177 -7.08 -7.81 18.72
CA GLY A 177 -6.11 -8.62 17.99
C GLY A 177 -5.81 -8.04 16.61
N ALA A 178 -6.85 -7.64 15.85
CA ALA A 178 -6.71 -6.99 14.54
C ALA A 178 -6.03 -5.61 14.69
N VAL A 179 -6.44 -4.81 15.68
CA VAL A 179 -5.84 -3.48 15.93
C VAL A 179 -4.36 -3.60 16.26
N LEU A 180 -3.96 -4.51 17.13
CA LEU A 180 -2.55 -4.73 17.49
C LEU A 180 -1.74 -5.22 16.29
N TYR A 181 -2.25 -6.20 15.53
CA TYR A 181 -1.59 -6.66 14.32
C TYR A 181 -1.42 -5.52 13.29
N LEU A 182 -2.49 -4.80 13.00
CA LEU A 182 -2.46 -3.67 12.06
C LEU A 182 -1.54 -2.55 12.55
N GLY A 183 -1.54 -2.24 13.83
CA GLY A 183 -0.70 -1.19 14.40
C GLY A 183 0.78 -1.56 14.42
N VAL A 184 1.14 -2.68 15.05
CA VAL A 184 2.54 -3.06 15.26
C VAL A 184 3.16 -3.63 13.98
N VAL A 185 2.53 -4.67 13.41
CA VAL A 185 3.13 -5.43 12.30
C VAL A 185 2.88 -4.74 10.96
N ALA A 186 1.61 -4.51 10.65
CA ALA A 186 1.19 -4.02 9.34
C ALA A 186 1.33 -2.49 9.17
N THR A 187 1.72 -1.75 10.19
CA THR A 187 1.97 -0.32 10.10
C THR A 187 3.35 0.06 10.64
N ALA A 188 3.65 -0.07 11.94
CA ALA A 188 4.93 0.40 12.49
C ALA A 188 6.12 -0.29 11.81
N LEU A 189 6.13 -1.61 11.78
CA LEU A 189 7.18 -2.39 11.15
C LEU A 189 7.27 -2.13 9.64
N THR A 190 6.13 -2.12 8.93
CA THR A 190 6.16 -1.91 7.48
C THR A 190 6.53 -0.47 7.10
N THR A 191 6.11 0.54 7.86
CA THR A 191 6.53 1.93 7.63
C THR A 191 8.04 2.09 7.86
N TRP A 192 8.58 1.40 8.86
CA TRP A 192 10.03 1.36 9.06
C TRP A 192 10.74 0.64 7.90
N LEU A 193 10.27 -0.52 7.48
CA LEU A 193 10.81 -1.25 6.33
C LEU A 193 10.73 -0.43 5.04
N GLN A 194 9.63 0.29 4.82
CA GLN A 194 9.43 1.18 3.69
C GLN A 194 10.44 2.33 3.72
N THR A 195 10.55 3.03 4.83
CA THR A 195 11.49 4.15 5.00
C THR A 195 12.94 3.68 4.82
N TRP A 196 13.29 2.55 5.42
CA TRP A 196 14.62 1.97 5.33
C TRP A 196 14.93 1.45 3.92
N GLY A 197 13.95 0.82 3.26
CA GLY A 197 14.06 0.31 1.90
C GLY A 197 14.14 1.41 0.86
N GLN A 198 13.26 2.42 0.93
CA GLN A 198 13.27 3.54 -0.02
C GLN A 198 14.47 4.49 0.14
N ARG A 199 15.22 4.43 1.23
CA ARG A 199 16.53 5.05 1.33
C ARG A 199 17.53 4.50 0.29
N ARG A 200 17.32 3.25 -0.15
CA ARG A 200 18.21 2.46 -1.03
C ARG A 200 17.62 2.20 -2.41
N VAL A 201 16.31 2.20 -2.51
CA VAL A 201 15.56 1.89 -3.74
C VAL A 201 14.86 3.16 -4.21
N PRO A 202 15.10 3.62 -5.46
CA PRO A 202 14.42 4.78 -6.03
C PRO A 202 12.89 4.62 -6.04
N ALA A 203 12.16 5.74 -5.95
CA ALA A 203 10.70 5.76 -5.88
C ALA A 203 9.99 5.00 -7.02
N PRO A 204 10.41 5.11 -8.31
CA PRO A 204 9.74 4.35 -9.37
C PRO A 204 9.88 2.84 -9.23
N GLN A 205 11.05 2.34 -8.83
CA GLN A 205 11.25 0.90 -8.58
C GLN A 205 10.51 0.44 -7.33
N ALA A 206 10.49 1.25 -6.28
CA ALA A 206 9.70 0.96 -5.08
C ALA A 206 8.21 0.84 -5.42
N ALA A 207 7.64 1.76 -6.22
CA ALA A 207 6.25 1.71 -6.66
C ALA A 207 5.91 0.43 -7.42
N ILE A 208 6.84 -0.06 -8.29
CA ILE A 208 6.65 -1.34 -8.99
C ILE A 208 6.74 -2.52 -8.02
N LEU A 209 7.66 -2.49 -7.05
CA LEU A 209 7.75 -3.53 -6.02
C LEU A 209 6.46 -3.62 -5.19
N TYR A 210 5.81 -2.50 -4.90
CA TYR A 210 4.56 -2.48 -4.13
C TYR A 210 3.42 -3.19 -4.85
N THR A 211 3.46 -3.34 -6.19
CA THR A 211 2.47 -4.16 -6.91
C THR A 211 2.55 -5.66 -6.63
N LEU A 212 3.57 -6.13 -5.90
CA LEU A 212 3.59 -7.50 -5.36
C LEU A 212 2.57 -7.72 -4.23
N GLU A 213 2.08 -6.65 -3.59
CA GLU A 213 1.08 -6.74 -2.53
C GLU A 213 -0.16 -7.54 -2.95
N PRO A 214 -0.87 -7.21 -4.07
CA PRO A 214 -2.01 -8.00 -4.52
C PRO A 214 -1.61 -9.44 -4.94
N VAL A 215 -0.39 -9.70 -5.38
CA VAL A 215 0.08 -11.06 -5.65
C VAL A 215 0.16 -11.88 -4.36
N TRP A 216 0.73 -11.31 -3.31
CA TRP A 216 0.76 -11.93 -1.98
C TRP A 216 -0.64 -12.10 -1.40
N ALA A 217 -1.50 -11.06 -1.51
CA ALA A 217 -2.89 -11.12 -1.04
C ALA A 217 -3.64 -12.30 -1.68
N THR A 218 -3.47 -12.49 -2.99
CA THR A 218 -4.10 -13.58 -3.72
C THR A 218 -3.52 -14.95 -3.34
N LEU A 219 -2.21 -15.03 -3.10
CA LEU A 219 -1.59 -16.26 -2.61
C LEU A 219 -2.13 -16.64 -1.23
N PHE A 220 -2.26 -15.67 -0.32
CA PHE A 220 -2.85 -15.93 1.01
C PHE A 220 -4.34 -16.30 0.93
N ALA A 221 -5.11 -15.67 0.06
CA ALA A 221 -6.50 -16.04 -0.18
C ALA A 221 -6.62 -17.50 -0.68
N TYR A 222 -5.75 -17.92 -1.60
CA TYR A 222 -5.69 -19.31 -2.05
C TYR A 222 -5.32 -20.28 -0.91
N LEU A 223 -4.27 -19.97 -0.14
CA LEU A 223 -3.77 -20.88 0.90
C LEU A 223 -4.66 -20.96 2.14
N LEU A 224 -5.27 -19.83 2.55
CA LEU A 224 -5.98 -19.72 3.82
C LEU A 224 -7.49 -19.81 3.67
N LEU A 225 -8.04 -19.36 2.53
CA LEU A 225 -9.48 -19.32 2.27
C LEU A 225 -9.90 -20.34 1.21
N GLY A 226 -8.96 -21.05 0.57
CA GLY A 226 -9.25 -22.02 -0.49
C GLY A 226 -9.77 -21.37 -1.79
N GLU A 227 -9.60 -20.07 -1.96
CA GLU A 227 -10.00 -19.35 -3.17
C GLU A 227 -9.14 -19.80 -4.35
N ARG A 228 -9.77 -20.09 -5.50
CA ARG A 228 -9.04 -20.54 -6.70
C ARG A 228 -8.82 -19.35 -7.62
N LEU A 229 -7.56 -19.14 -7.98
CA LEU A 229 -7.19 -18.23 -9.06
C LEU A 229 -7.64 -18.81 -10.41
N GLY A 230 -8.44 -18.03 -11.15
CA GLY A 230 -8.67 -18.30 -12.55
C GLY A 230 -7.40 -18.07 -13.40
N LEU A 231 -7.45 -18.45 -14.67
CA LEU A 231 -6.34 -18.24 -15.60
C LEU A 231 -5.93 -16.75 -15.72
N THR A 232 -6.89 -15.83 -15.69
CA THR A 232 -6.68 -14.38 -15.71
C THR A 232 -5.85 -13.91 -14.51
N GLY A 233 -6.17 -14.41 -13.31
CA GLY A 233 -5.42 -14.09 -12.09
C GLY A 233 -3.98 -14.64 -12.13
N LEU A 234 -3.77 -15.86 -12.62
CA LEU A 234 -2.43 -16.42 -12.78
C LEU A 234 -1.58 -15.62 -13.77
N LEU A 235 -2.15 -15.23 -14.91
CA LEU A 235 -1.47 -14.38 -15.90
C LEU A 235 -1.16 -13.00 -15.31
N GLY A 236 -2.08 -12.43 -14.53
CA GLY A 236 -1.88 -11.17 -13.82
C GLY A 236 -0.71 -11.23 -12.84
N ALA A 237 -0.67 -12.26 -11.99
CA ALA A 237 0.43 -12.47 -11.04
C ALA A 237 1.78 -12.63 -11.75
N LEU A 238 1.82 -13.40 -12.85
CA LEU A 238 3.03 -13.58 -13.65
C LEU A 238 3.53 -12.24 -14.23
N LEU A 239 2.64 -11.42 -14.78
CA LEU A 239 3.00 -10.11 -15.33
C LEU A 239 3.58 -9.18 -14.25
N VAL A 240 3.01 -9.16 -13.03
CA VAL A 240 3.53 -8.38 -11.92
C VAL A 240 4.94 -8.84 -11.53
N VAL A 241 5.17 -10.14 -11.42
CA VAL A 241 6.50 -10.69 -11.10
C VAL A 241 7.52 -10.36 -12.19
N LEU A 242 7.14 -10.48 -13.46
CA LEU A 242 7.99 -10.09 -14.60
C LEU A 242 8.31 -8.58 -14.58
N ALA A 243 7.31 -7.74 -14.35
CA ALA A 243 7.48 -6.29 -14.25
C ALA A 243 8.45 -5.92 -13.12
N THR A 244 8.29 -6.53 -11.95
CA THR A 244 9.19 -6.32 -10.79
C THR A 244 10.62 -6.75 -11.14
N SER A 245 10.79 -7.89 -11.79
CA SER A 245 12.10 -8.38 -12.22
C SER A 245 12.78 -7.44 -13.23
N LEU A 246 12.01 -6.88 -14.17
CA LEU A 246 12.51 -5.88 -15.14
C LEU A 246 12.91 -4.58 -14.46
N ALA A 247 12.14 -4.11 -13.48
CA ALA A 247 12.42 -2.88 -12.75
C ALA A 247 13.73 -2.98 -11.94
N ILE A 248 13.96 -4.14 -11.31
CA ILE A 248 15.17 -4.41 -10.53
C ILE A 248 16.43 -4.43 -11.43
N ARG A 249 16.35 -5.09 -12.58
CA ARG A 249 17.48 -5.20 -13.53
C ARG A 249 17.88 -3.85 -14.14
N ARG A 250 16.97 -2.89 -14.23
CA ARG A 250 17.20 -1.55 -14.81
C ARG A 250 17.47 -0.47 -13.77
N SER A 251 17.63 -0.83 -12.51
CA SER A 251 18.11 0.09 -11.48
C SER A 251 19.52 0.57 -11.85
N PRO A 252 19.76 1.88 -11.98
CA PRO A 252 21.14 2.37 -12.09
C PRO A 252 21.89 1.98 -10.81
N ALA A 253 23.07 1.41 -11.00
CA ALA A 253 23.99 1.07 -9.92
C ALA A 253 24.46 2.32 -9.18
#